data_887975bf34188fd18600dc190d9b188c
#
_entry.id   887975bf34188fd18600dc190d9b188c
#
_cell.length_a   1.000
_cell.length_b   1.000
_cell.length_c   1.000
_cell.angle_alpha   90.00
_cell.angle_beta   90.00
_cell.angle_gamma   90.00
#
_symmetry.space_group_name_H-M   'P 1'
#
loop_
_entity.id
_entity.type
_entity.pdbx_description
1 polymer ?
#
loop_
_entity_poly.entity_id
_entity_poly.type
_entity_poly.pdbx_seq_one_letter_code
_entity_poly.pdbx_strand_id
1 'polypeptide(L)'
;MQAPSEEMLDVRGYKIRLSRAGRGRPLLILNDFVGPQTWRPFMDRLALTHDVILPQHPGFGAQALPDWLDNVSDLANFYLDFMDALGLKHVKLMGLGCGAWIAADLATRNPAEVDSLILSAPAGLYLKGVPQIDPFLMSEEEVVRSLFHNVALAEPIVAEVMAPELEDARLQNYEVNARLTWQPRLHDPDLRKWLHRISLPTLIISGAHDRLFPSPYGEEWNKLIPGSRLEVLADCGHAPQLEAPDAFTGLVDTFHSIERVAS
;
A
#
# COMPACT_ATOMS: atom_id res chain seq x y z
N MET A 1 4.14 -19.35 14.10
CA MET A 1 4.07 -17.94 14.55
C MET A 1 2.71 -17.73 15.18
N GLN A 2 2.58 -16.79 16.11
CA GLN A 2 1.29 -16.43 16.69
C GLN A 2 0.49 -15.64 15.64
N ALA A 3 -0.81 -15.94 15.49
CA ALA A 3 -1.68 -15.17 14.61
C ALA A 3 -1.68 -13.68 15.01
N PRO A 4 -1.87 -12.74 14.07
CA PRO A 4 -1.98 -11.33 14.41
C PRO A 4 -3.15 -11.08 15.37
N SER A 5 -2.99 -10.15 16.31
CA SER A 5 -4.09 -9.65 17.11
C SER A 5 -4.97 -8.73 16.25
N GLU A 6 -6.28 -8.81 16.46
CA GLU A 6 -7.24 -7.86 15.89
C GLU A 6 -7.56 -6.82 16.95
N GLU A 7 -7.46 -5.55 16.59
CA GLU A 7 -7.69 -4.42 17.49
C GLU A 7 -8.66 -3.42 16.86
N MET A 8 -9.42 -2.73 17.71
CA MET A 8 -10.24 -1.59 17.30
C MET A 8 -9.65 -0.33 17.92
N LEU A 9 -9.29 0.64 17.07
CA LEU A 9 -8.76 1.93 17.48
C LEU A 9 -9.78 3.02 17.21
N ASP A 10 -9.94 3.96 18.13
CA ASP A 10 -10.70 5.19 17.90
C ASP A 10 -9.73 6.29 17.42
N VAL A 11 -9.98 6.79 16.21
CA VAL A 11 -9.24 7.89 15.61
C VAL A 11 -10.21 9.03 15.39
N ARG A 12 -10.21 10.02 16.29
CA ARG A 12 -11.10 11.18 16.26
C ARG A 12 -12.59 10.83 16.10
N GLY A 13 -13.03 9.78 16.80
CA GLY A 13 -14.42 9.31 16.77
C GLY A 13 -14.74 8.32 15.64
N TYR A 14 -13.78 8.04 14.76
CA TYR A 14 -13.92 6.98 13.75
C TYR A 14 -13.22 5.71 14.26
N LYS A 15 -13.97 4.61 14.36
CA LYS A 15 -13.42 3.32 14.80
C LYS A 15 -12.85 2.56 13.63
N ILE A 16 -11.54 2.30 13.66
CA ILE A 16 -10.82 1.55 12.64
C ILE A 16 -10.34 0.21 13.19
N ARG A 17 -10.49 -0.85 12.39
CA ARG A 17 -9.90 -2.15 12.68
C ARG A 17 -8.45 -2.18 12.20
N LEU A 18 -7.59 -2.82 12.98
CA LEU A 18 -6.22 -3.12 12.58
C LEU A 18 -5.82 -4.53 13.02
N SER A 19 -4.94 -5.15 12.22
CA SER A 19 -4.24 -6.39 12.59
C SER A 19 -2.81 -6.03 12.99
N ARG A 20 -2.30 -6.66 14.08
CA ARG A 20 -0.95 -6.35 14.59
C ARG A 20 -0.22 -7.60 15.05
N ALA A 21 1.04 -7.74 14.66
CA ALA A 21 1.91 -8.81 15.14
C ALA A 21 3.38 -8.40 15.10
N GLY A 22 4.18 -9.12 15.90
CA GLY A 22 5.61 -8.90 15.97
C GLY A 22 6.04 -7.97 17.10
N ARG A 23 7.31 -7.61 17.09
CA ARG A 23 7.94 -6.71 18.07
C ARG A 23 9.11 -5.99 17.40
N GLY A 24 9.39 -4.78 17.81
CA GLY A 24 10.48 -3.98 17.26
C GLY A 24 10.03 -2.57 16.90
N ARG A 25 10.67 -1.96 15.89
CA ARG A 25 10.22 -0.67 15.37
C ARG A 25 8.89 -0.85 14.62
N PRO A 26 7.95 0.09 14.76
CA PRO A 26 6.67 0.03 14.05
C PRO A 26 6.88 0.00 12.54
N LEU A 27 6.21 -0.94 11.87
CA LEU A 27 6.08 -1.00 10.41
C LEU A 27 4.60 -0.87 10.07
N LEU A 28 4.19 0.33 9.69
CA LEU A 28 2.83 0.61 9.24
C LEU A 28 2.69 0.25 7.77
N ILE A 29 1.82 -0.71 7.45
CA ILE A 29 1.55 -1.14 6.09
C ILE A 29 0.20 -0.61 5.65
N LEU A 30 0.18 0.21 4.59
CA LEU A 30 -1.03 0.70 3.93
C LEU A 30 -1.29 -0.17 2.70
N ASN A 31 -2.39 -0.90 2.74
CA ASN A 31 -2.74 -1.87 1.70
C ASN A 31 -3.17 -1.21 0.39
N ASP A 32 -3.19 -1.97 -0.69
CA ASP A 32 -3.80 -1.53 -1.94
C ASP A 32 -5.33 -1.53 -1.83
N PHE A 33 -6.02 -0.81 -2.72
CA PHE A 33 -7.48 -0.80 -2.80
C PHE A 33 -8.04 -2.02 -3.55
N VAL A 34 -7.19 -2.73 -4.28
CA VAL A 34 -7.54 -3.93 -5.01
C VAL A 34 -6.86 -5.17 -4.42
N GLY A 35 -7.46 -6.34 -4.62
CA GLY A 35 -6.94 -7.60 -4.09
C GLY A 35 -7.26 -7.82 -2.60
N PRO A 36 -6.49 -8.69 -1.93
CA PRO A 36 -6.79 -9.11 -0.57
C PRO A 36 -6.52 -8.00 0.45
N GLN A 37 -7.51 -7.76 1.33
CA GLN A 37 -7.46 -6.73 2.38
C GLN A 37 -7.06 -7.30 3.75
N THR A 38 -6.51 -8.51 3.79
CA THR A 38 -6.23 -9.27 5.01
C THR A 38 -4.73 -9.46 5.21
N TRP A 39 -4.36 -9.89 6.40
CA TRP A 39 -2.99 -10.27 6.74
C TRP A 39 -2.46 -11.37 5.81
N ARG A 40 -1.20 -11.25 5.36
CA ARG A 40 -0.58 -12.13 4.37
C ARG A 40 0.74 -12.74 4.88
N PRO A 41 1.16 -13.90 4.36
CA PRO A 41 2.36 -14.59 4.82
C PRO A 41 3.66 -13.78 4.78
N PHE A 42 3.80 -12.81 3.84
CA PHE A 42 4.96 -11.93 3.83
C PHE A 42 5.02 -11.03 5.08
N MET A 43 3.86 -10.66 5.63
CA MET A 43 3.77 -9.87 6.87
C MET A 43 4.23 -10.67 8.08
N ASP A 44 4.00 -12.00 8.11
CA ASP A 44 4.53 -12.87 9.16
C ASP A 44 6.06 -12.84 9.21
N ARG A 45 6.71 -12.77 8.06
CA ARG A 45 8.17 -12.64 7.97
C ARG A 45 8.65 -11.30 8.48
N LEU A 46 8.00 -10.22 8.08
CA LEU A 46 8.32 -8.88 8.56
C LEU A 46 8.08 -8.75 10.07
N ALA A 47 7.08 -9.45 10.62
CA ALA A 47 6.78 -9.48 12.04
C ALA A 47 7.85 -10.19 12.90
N LEU A 48 8.81 -10.90 12.30
CA LEU A 48 9.96 -11.44 13.02
C LEU A 48 10.90 -10.35 13.54
N THR A 49 10.93 -9.20 12.88
CA THR A 49 11.89 -8.11 13.15
C THR A 49 11.23 -6.75 13.40
N HIS A 50 9.92 -6.63 13.09
CA HIS A 50 9.14 -5.41 13.21
C HIS A 50 7.86 -5.64 14.00
N ASP A 51 7.33 -4.57 14.58
CA ASP A 51 5.95 -4.48 15.05
C ASP A 51 5.08 -4.08 13.86
N VAL A 52 4.56 -5.08 13.15
CA VAL A 52 3.78 -4.87 11.92
C VAL A 52 2.36 -4.48 12.27
N ILE A 53 1.90 -3.37 11.70
CA ILE A 53 0.57 -2.79 11.89
C ILE A 53 -0.11 -2.68 10.52
N LEU A 54 -1.23 -3.38 10.36
CA LEU A 54 -2.04 -3.38 9.14
C LEU A 54 -3.43 -2.84 9.47
N PRO A 55 -3.72 -1.54 9.27
CA PRO A 55 -5.07 -1.02 9.38
C PRO A 55 -5.91 -1.41 8.16
N GLN A 56 -7.20 -1.65 8.37
CA GLN A 56 -8.19 -1.68 7.31
C GLN A 56 -8.53 -0.22 6.94
N HIS A 57 -8.43 0.18 5.68
CA HIS A 57 -8.71 1.56 5.29
C HIS A 57 -10.13 2.00 5.68
N PRO A 58 -10.33 3.27 6.11
CA PRO A 58 -11.66 3.81 6.35
C PRO A 58 -12.61 3.60 5.18
N GLY A 59 -13.82 3.11 5.48
CA GLY A 59 -14.82 2.80 4.48
C GLY A 59 -14.68 1.42 3.82
N PHE A 60 -13.53 0.73 3.96
CA PHE A 60 -13.34 -0.61 3.39
C PHE A 60 -13.90 -1.71 4.29
N GLY A 61 -14.21 -2.86 3.68
CA GLY A 61 -14.78 -4.01 4.37
C GLY A 61 -16.18 -3.71 4.93
N ALA A 62 -16.42 -4.04 6.20
CA ALA A 62 -17.69 -3.77 6.88
C ALA A 62 -17.67 -2.47 7.69
N GLN A 63 -16.70 -1.57 7.46
CA GLN A 63 -16.62 -0.31 8.16
C GLN A 63 -17.52 0.75 7.49
N ALA A 64 -18.15 1.61 8.30
CA ALA A 64 -18.94 2.71 7.76
C ALA A 64 -18.06 3.64 6.91
N LEU A 65 -18.55 4.03 5.74
CA LEU A 65 -17.91 5.05 4.92
C LEU A 65 -18.05 6.41 5.62
N PRO A 66 -16.94 7.07 6.01
CA PRO A 66 -17.04 8.34 6.70
C PRO A 66 -17.37 9.48 5.73
N ASP A 67 -18.18 10.44 6.19
CA ASP A 67 -18.65 11.57 5.38
C ASP A 67 -17.50 12.47 4.87
N TRP A 68 -16.39 12.52 5.63
CA TRP A 68 -15.22 13.33 5.32
C TRP A 68 -14.28 12.71 4.28
N LEU A 69 -14.49 11.46 3.88
CA LEU A 69 -13.58 10.75 2.97
C LEU A 69 -13.97 11.03 1.51
N ASP A 70 -13.32 11.98 0.87
CA ASP A 70 -13.59 12.39 -0.51
C ASP A 70 -12.46 12.04 -1.50
N ASN A 71 -11.23 11.93 -1.02
CA ASN A 71 -10.05 11.70 -1.85
C ASN A 71 -8.91 11.01 -1.08
N VAL A 72 -7.85 10.60 -1.79
CA VAL A 72 -6.71 9.91 -1.20
C VAL A 72 -5.94 10.79 -0.21
N SER A 73 -5.95 12.11 -0.39
CA SER A 73 -5.29 13.04 0.54
C SER A 73 -5.97 13.08 1.92
N ASP A 74 -7.29 12.80 1.98
CA ASP A 74 -8.00 12.66 3.25
C ASP A 74 -7.51 11.43 4.02
N LEU A 75 -7.26 10.32 3.31
CA LEU A 75 -6.63 9.14 3.92
C LEU A 75 -5.22 9.45 4.43
N ALA A 76 -4.43 10.21 3.68
CA ALA A 76 -3.10 10.60 4.13
C ALA A 76 -3.14 11.41 5.43
N ASN A 77 -4.10 12.36 5.56
CA ASN A 77 -4.32 13.11 6.79
C ASN A 77 -4.84 12.21 7.93
N PHE A 78 -5.78 11.30 7.62
CA PHE A 78 -6.29 10.34 8.59
C PHE A 78 -5.17 9.46 9.17
N TYR A 79 -4.20 9.04 8.37
CA TYR A 79 -3.09 8.22 8.87
C TYR A 79 -2.08 9.00 9.71
N LEU A 80 -1.99 10.32 9.61
CA LEU A 80 -1.30 11.14 10.60
C LEU A 80 -2.00 11.06 11.97
N ASP A 81 -3.32 11.28 12.00
CA ASP A 81 -4.12 11.14 13.21
C ASP A 81 -4.10 9.69 13.77
N PHE A 82 -4.07 8.68 12.89
CA PHE A 82 -3.93 7.27 13.27
C PHE A 82 -2.61 7.00 13.99
N MET A 83 -1.49 7.51 13.46
CA MET A 83 -0.19 7.37 14.10
C MET A 83 -0.15 8.08 15.46
N ASP A 84 -0.76 9.25 15.56
CA ASP A 84 -0.88 9.99 16.83
C ASP A 84 -1.72 9.21 17.85
N ALA A 85 -2.86 8.65 17.44
CA ALA A 85 -3.75 7.88 18.32
C ALA A 85 -3.08 6.61 18.88
N LEU A 86 -2.17 5.99 18.12
CA LEU A 86 -1.35 4.87 18.58
C LEU A 86 -0.06 5.31 19.30
N GLY A 87 0.24 6.61 19.33
CA GLY A 87 1.50 7.13 19.91
C GLY A 87 2.74 6.63 19.19
N LEU A 88 2.63 6.36 17.87
CA LEU A 88 3.73 5.79 17.10
C LEU A 88 4.85 6.80 16.90
N LYS A 89 6.09 6.31 17.04
CA LYS A 89 7.33 7.05 16.79
C LYS A 89 8.29 6.15 16.02
N HIS A 90 9.16 6.74 15.23
CA HIS A 90 10.15 6.00 14.42
C HIS A 90 9.49 4.95 13.52
N VAL A 91 8.40 5.36 12.85
CA VAL A 91 7.59 4.51 11.98
C VAL A 91 8.33 4.25 10.68
N LYS A 92 8.39 3.00 10.30
CA LYS A 92 8.68 2.60 8.94
C LYS A 92 7.35 2.53 8.20
N LEU A 93 7.19 3.33 7.16
CA LEU A 93 5.95 3.42 6.41
C LEU A 93 6.07 2.62 5.11
N MET A 94 5.19 1.66 4.90
CA MET A 94 5.11 0.88 3.67
C MET A 94 3.74 1.06 3.05
N GLY A 95 3.70 1.37 1.77
CA GLY A 95 2.46 1.39 0.99
C GLY A 95 2.52 0.42 -0.18
N LEU A 96 1.39 -0.18 -0.51
CA LEU A 96 1.20 -1.12 -1.61
C LEU A 96 0.16 -0.54 -2.58
N GLY A 97 0.45 -0.41 -3.86
CA GLY A 97 -0.48 0.12 -4.87
C GLY A 97 -1.03 1.51 -4.51
N CYS A 98 -2.33 1.63 -4.31
CA CYS A 98 -2.98 2.86 -3.82
C CYS A 98 -2.55 3.23 -2.40
N GLY A 99 -2.24 2.23 -1.54
CA GLY A 99 -1.61 2.48 -0.23
C GLY A 99 -0.25 3.14 -0.35
N ALA A 100 0.51 2.88 -1.43
CA ALA A 100 1.76 3.58 -1.69
C ALA A 100 1.52 5.04 -2.10
N TRP A 101 0.45 5.33 -2.82
CA TRP A 101 0.03 6.71 -3.06
C TRP A 101 -0.32 7.43 -1.75
N ILE A 102 -1.11 6.82 -0.86
CA ILE A 102 -1.41 7.38 0.47
C ILE A 102 -0.11 7.65 1.24
N ALA A 103 0.79 6.66 1.29
CA ALA A 103 2.06 6.77 2.01
C ALA A 103 2.95 7.90 1.46
N ALA A 104 3.02 8.05 0.15
CA ALA A 104 3.78 9.12 -0.49
C ALA A 104 3.17 10.49 -0.23
N ASP A 105 1.84 10.64 -0.35
CA ASP A 105 1.15 11.89 -0.04
C ASP A 105 1.35 12.29 1.42
N LEU A 106 1.22 11.35 2.36
CA LEU A 106 1.55 11.54 3.77
C LEU A 106 3.00 12.01 3.94
N ALA A 107 3.96 11.34 3.29
CA ALA A 107 5.37 11.66 3.41
C ALA A 107 5.74 13.05 2.87
N THR A 108 4.98 13.61 1.90
CA THR A 108 5.19 14.99 1.42
C THR A 108 4.97 16.04 2.52
N ARG A 109 4.22 15.71 3.59
CA ARG A 109 3.98 16.55 4.77
C ARG A 109 5.15 16.52 5.75
N ASN A 110 6.14 15.65 5.48
CA ASN A 110 7.39 15.50 6.24
C ASN A 110 7.15 15.26 7.75
N PRO A 111 6.36 14.25 8.14
CA PRO A 111 6.06 13.98 9.53
C PRO A 111 7.32 13.49 10.26
N ALA A 112 7.61 14.09 11.43
CA ALA A 112 8.81 13.76 12.23
C ALA A 112 8.79 12.33 12.79
N GLU A 113 7.63 11.69 12.79
CA GLU A 113 7.41 10.32 13.27
C GLU A 113 7.84 9.24 12.31
N VAL A 114 8.03 9.55 11.01
CA VAL A 114 8.35 8.58 9.96
C VAL A 114 9.85 8.60 9.67
N ASP A 115 10.49 7.44 9.82
CA ASP A 115 11.94 7.29 9.59
C ASP A 115 12.27 6.89 8.15
N SER A 116 11.40 6.09 7.51
CA SER A 116 11.64 5.59 6.15
C SER A 116 10.36 5.25 5.40
N LEU A 117 10.45 5.19 4.08
CA LEU A 117 9.34 4.98 3.17
C LEU A 117 9.61 3.82 2.21
N ILE A 118 8.65 2.91 2.07
CA ILE A 118 8.65 1.87 1.04
C ILE A 118 7.38 2.01 0.19
N LEU A 119 7.56 2.12 -1.11
CA LEU A 119 6.49 2.25 -2.10
C LEU A 119 6.52 1.04 -3.04
N SER A 120 5.58 0.12 -2.89
CA SER A 120 5.46 -1.04 -3.78
C SER A 120 4.41 -0.79 -4.85
N ALA A 121 4.81 -0.88 -6.12
CA ALA A 121 3.94 -0.68 -7.28
C ALA A 121 3.04 0.56 -7.16
N PRO A 122 3.60 1.76 -6.88
CA PRO A 122 2.83 2.92 -6.44
C PRO A 122 1.88 3.45 -7.53
N ALA A 123 0.60 3.61 -7.17
CA ALA A 123 -0.41 4.39 -7.89
C ALA A 123 -0.20 5.91 -7.64
N GLY A 124 -1.02 6.75 -8.23
CA GLY A 124 -1.08 8.20 -7.91
C GLY A 124 -0.42 9.10 -8.95
N LEU A 125 0.30 8.57 -9.94
CA LEU A 125 0.84 9.32 -11.07
C LEU A 125 0.11 8.98 -12.37
N TYR A 126 0.10 9.92 -13.31
CA TYR A 126 -0.31 9.69 -14.69
C TYR A 126 0.84 9.94 -15.65
N LEU A 127 1.13 8.96 -16.52
CA LEU A 127 2.16 9.04 -17.55
C LEU A 127 1.51 8.95 -18.94
N LYS A 128 1.49 10.08 -19.63
CA LYS A 128 0.92 10.15 -20.98
C LYS A 128 1.66 9.22 -21.94
N GLY A 129 0.90 8.35 -22.61
CA GLY A 129 1.43 7.45 -23.63
C GLY A 129 2.02 6.14 -23.08
N VAL A 130 1.98 5.90 -21.79
CA VAL A 130 2.29 4.61 -21.19
C VAL A 130 1.00 3.80 -21.09
N PRO A 131 0.87 2.68 -21.82
CA PRO A 131 -0.32 1.82 -21.72
C PRO A 131 -0.43 1.22 -20.32
N GLN A 132 -1.62 1.28 -19.75
CA GLN A 132 -1.97 0.61 -18.50
C GLN A 132 -3.36 0.00 -18.61
N ILE A 133 -3.62 -1.07 -17.88
CA ILE A 133 -4.98 -1.59 -17.77
C ILE A 133 -5.80 -0.71 -16.82
N ASP A 134 -7.11 -0.65 -17.08
CA ASP A 134 -8.05 0.08 -16.25
C ASP A 134 -8.88 -0.92 -15.43
N PRO A 135 -8.64 -1.02 -14.10
CA PRO A 135 -9.35 -1.99 -13.26
C PRO A 135 -10.85 -1.74 -13.19
N PHE A 136 -11.32 -0.52 -13.49
CA PHE A 136 -12.75 -0.21 -13.51
C PHE A 136 -13.48 -0.73 -14.75
N LEU A 137 -12.76 -1.19 -15.77
CA LEU A 137 -13.31 -1.78 -16.98
C LEU A 137 -13.23 -3.32 -16.97
N MET A 138 -12.86 -3.90 -15.83
CA MET A 138 -12.65 -5.34 -15.67
C MET A 138 -13.60 -5.89 -14.59
N SER A 139 -13.89 -7.18 -14.65
CA SER A 139 -14.52 -7.87 -13.53
C SER A 139 -13.54 -7.95 -12.33
N GLU A 140 -14.07 -8.12 -11.12
CA GLU A 140 -13.24 -8.24 -9.91
C GLU A 140 -12.22 -9.38 -10.01
N GLU A 141 -12.64 -10.54 -10.57
CA GLU A 141 -11.73 -11.66 -10.81
C GLU A 141 -10.59 -11.30 -11.77
N GLU A 142 -10.91 -10.61 -12.87
CA GLU A 142 -9.92 -10.16 -13.84
C GLU A 142 -8.96 -9.17 -13.23
N VAL A 143 -9.44 -8.27 -12.36
CA VAL A 143 -8.58 -7.34 -11.60
C VAL A 143 -7.60 -8.13 -10.74
N VAL A 144 -8.08 -9.10 -9.93
CA VAL A 144 -7.20 -9.91 -9.06
C VAL A 144 -6.17 -10.67 -9.89
N ARG A 145 -6.58 -11.32 -11.00
CA ARG A 145 -5.64 -12.01 -11.89
C ARG A 145 -4.62 -11.07 -12.52
N SER A 146 -5.00 -9.85 -12.80
CA SER A 146 -4.11 -8.84 -13.40
C SER A 146 -2.99 -8.35 -12.49
N LEU A 147 -3.13 -8.56 -11.17
CA LEU A 147 -2.09 -8.23 -10.20
C LEU A 147 -0.84 -9.11 -10.32
N PHE A 148 -0.96 -10.26 -10.99
CA PHE A 148 0.09 -11.26 -11.07
C PHE A 148 0.63 -11.40 -12.49
N HIS A 149 1.95 -11.56 -12.60
CA HIS A 149 2.59 -12.04 -13.83
C HIS A 149 2.29 -13.53 -14.04
N ASN A 150 2.52 -14.33 -12.99
CA ASN A 150 2.13 -15.74 -12.99
C ASN A 150 0.68 -15.91 -12.51
N VAL A 151 -0.24 -15.95 -13.45
CA VAL A 151 -1.69 -16.05 -13.19
C VAL A 151 -2.07 -17.27 -12.32
N ALA A 152 -1.28 -18.35 -12.33
CA ALA A 152 -1.56 -19.51 -11.48
C ALA A 152 -1.48 -19.18 -9.97
N LEU A 153 -0.67 -18.19 -9.59
CA LEU A 153 -0.59 -17.71 -8.21
C LEU A 153 -1.79 -16.84 -7.81
N ALA A 154 -2.52 -16.31 -8.78
CA ALA A 154 -3.72 -15.52 -8.53
C ALA A 154 -4.93 -16.38 -8.11
N GLU A 155 -5.05 -17.62 -8.60
CA GLU A 155 -6.27 -18.42 -8.43
C GLU A 155 -6.67 -18.66 -6.97
N PRO A 156 -5.77 -18.99 -6.03
CA PRO A 156 -6.14 -19.08 -4.62
C PRO A 156 -6.64 -17.75 -4.04
N ILE A 157 -6.08 -16.63 -4.50
CA ILE A 157 -6.46 -15.28 -4.07
C ILE A 157 -7.84 -14.90 -4.65
N VAL A 158 -8.08 -15.25 -5.92
CA VAL A 158 -9.40 -15.08 -6.56
C VAL A 158 -10.45 -15.85 -5.75
N ALA A 159 -10.20 -17.13 -5.46
CA ALA A 159 -11.14 -17.95 -4.70
C ALA A 159 -11.45 -17.37 -3.32
N GLU A 160 -10.43 -16.81 -2.65
CA GLU A 160 -10.60 -16.15 -1.33
C GLU A 160 -11.40 -14.84 -1.45
N VAL A 161 -10.98 -13.95 -2.35
CA VAL A 161 -11.61 -12.62 -2.51
C VAL A 161 -13.05 -12.76 -3.00
N MET A 162 -13.32 -13.73 -3.87
CA MET A 162 -14.64 -13.97 -4.46
C MET A 162 -15.56 -14.86 -3.61
N ALA A 163 -15.15 -15.21 -2.38
CA ALA A 163 -15.98 -15.98 -1.47
C ALA A 163 -17.33 -15.28 -1.23
N PRO A 164 -18.46 -16.02 -1.32
CA PRO A 164 -19.81 -15.43 -1.23
C PRO A 164 -20.06 -14.59 0.02
N GLU A 165 -19.48 -14.98 1.15
CA GLU A 165 -19.57 -14.27 2.43
C GLU A 165 -18.90 -12.89 2.43
N LEU A 166 -18.06 -12.59 1.43
CA LEU A 166 -17.39 -11.31 1.27
C LEU A 166 -18.07 -10.38 0.25
N GLU A 167 -19.21 -10.77 -0.32
CA GLU A 167 -19.87 -10.01 -1.39
C GLU A 167 -20.19 -8.57 -0.99
N ASP A 168 -20.82 -8.36 0.15
CA ASP A 168 -21.15 -7.02 0.64
C ASP A 168 -19.90 -6.18 0.87
N ALA A 169 -18.86 -6.79 1.45
CA ALA A 169 -17.58 -6.10 1.69
C ALA A 169 -16.88 -5.73 0.37
N ARG A 170 -16.95 -6.60 -0.66
CA ARG A 170 -16.40 -6.32 -1.98
C ARG A 170 -17.11 -5.15 -2.66
N LEU A 171 -18.44 -5.18 -2.66
CA LEU A 171 -19.25 -4.10 -3.23
C LEU A 171 -18.92 -2.76 -2.57
N GLN A 172 -18.79 -2.75 -1.26
CA GLN A 172 -18.39 -1.54 -0.52
C GLN A 172 -16.96 -1.12 -0.88
N ASN A 173 -16.00 -2.05 -0.94
CA ASN A 173 -14.63 -1.74 -1.33
C ASN A 173 -14.56 -1.13 -2.75
N TYR A 174 -15.36 -1.67 -3.67
CA TYR A 174 -15.45 -1.14 -5.03
C TYR A 174 -16.03 0.29 -5.04
N GLU A 175 -17.08 0.55 -4.27
CA GLU A 175 -17.69 1.88 -4.13
C GLU A 175 -16.68 2.90 -3.59
N VAL A 176 -15.97 2.54 -2.49
CA VAL A 176 -14.96 3.42 -1.88
C VAL A 176 -13.80 3.65 -2.84
N ASN A 177 -13.29 2.60 -3.49
CA ASN A 177 -12.23 2.72 -4.48
C ASN A 177 -12.66 3.66 -5.63
N ALA A 178 -13.88 3.48 -6.15
CA ALA A 178 -14.42 4.35 -7.19
C ALA A 178 -14.54 5.81 -6.70
N ARG A 179 -15.04 6.04 -5.48
CA ARG A 179 -15.12 7.38 -4.90
C ARG A 179 -13.76 8.06 -4.84
N LEU A 180 -12.72 7.34 -4.46
CA LEU A 180 -11.38 7.90 -4.23
C LEU A 180 -10.54 8.03 -5.52
N THR A 181 -10.75 7.14 -6.52
CA THR A 181 -9.81 7.01 -7.63
C THR A 181 -10.45 7.02 -9.02
N TRP A 182 -11.77 7.26 -9.12
CA TRP A 182 -12.45 7.33 -10.42
C TRP A 182 -12.09 8.58 -11.20
N GLN A 183 -12.01 9.74 -10.54
CA GLN A 183 -11.71 11.01 -11.21
C GLN A 183 -10.92 11.96 -10.31
N PRO A 184 -9.66 12.24 -10.66
CA PRO A 184 -8.91 11.68 -11.81
C PRO A 184 -8.62 10.18 -11.65
N ARG A 185 -8.58 9.44 -12.77
CA ARG A 185 -8.45 8.00 -12.78
C ARG A 185 -7.09 7.52 -12.23
N LEU A 186 -7.09 6.93 -11.00
CA LEU A 186 -5.94 6.33 -10.33
C LEU A 186 -4.72 7.27 -10.16
N HIS A 187 -4.92 8.58 -10.18
CA HIS A 187 -3.84 9.54 -9.96
C HIS A 187 -4.32 10.85 -9.35
N ASP A 188 -3.37 11.60 -8.78
CA ASP A 188 -3.57 12.98 -8.37
C ASP A 188 -2.64 13.89 -9.20
N PRO A 189 -3.19 14.83 -9.98
CA PRO A 189 -2.41 15.80 -10.76
C PRO A 189 -1.48 16.67 -9.90
N ASP A 190 -1.82 16.84 -8.63
CA ASP A 190 -1.08 17.71 -7.71
C ASP A 190 0.03 16.96 -6.95
N LEU A 191 -0.09 15.65 -6.74
CA LEU A 191 0.90 14.85 -6.02
C LEU A 191 2.32 15.02 -6.61
N ARG A 192 2.42 14.96 -7.94
CA ARG A 192 3.68 15.14 -8.66
C ARG A 192 4.44 16.41 -8.30
N LYS A 193 3.72 17.47 -7.94
CA LYS A 193 4.30 18.77 -7.59
C LYS A 193 5.07 18.73 -6.27
N TRP A 194 4.75 17.77 -5.39
CA TRP A 194 5.21 17.74 -4.01
C TRP A 194 6.16 16.58 -3.68
N LEU A 195 6.29 15.57 -4.52
CA LEU A 195 7.14 14.40 -4.27
C LEU A 195 8.61 14.76 -3.99
N HIS A 196 9.10 15.86 -4.55
CA HIS A 196 10.44 16.37 -4.26
C HIS A 196 10.66 16.78 -2.79
N ARG A 197 9.60 16.92 -2.00
CA ARG A 197 9.67 17.24 -0.57
C ARG A 197 9.95 16.01 0.30
N ILE A 198 9.78 14.82 -0.24
CA ILE A 198 10.09 13.59 0.49
C ILE A 198 11.62 13.53 0.65
N SER A 199 12.08 13.73 1.89
CA SER A 199 13.50 13.69 2.28
C SER A 199 13.86 12.41 3.03
N LEU A 200 12.88 11.54 3.28
CA LEU A 200 13.06 10.26 3.95
C LEU A 200 13.83 9.29 3.04
N PRO A 201 14.68 8.41 3.60
CA PRO A 201 15.16 7.25 2.89
C PRO A 201 13.96 6.52 2.25
N THR A 202 14.00 6.33 0.94
CA THR A 202 12.86 5.78 0.19
C THR A 202 13.28 4.63 -0.70
N LEU A 203 12.59 3.49 -0.59
CA LEU A 203 12.69 2.34 -1.48
C LEU A 203 11.42 2.22 -2.32
N ILE A 204 11.58 2.15 -3.63
CA ILE A 204 10.51 1.87 -4.58
C ILE A 204 10.71 0.44 -5.08
N ILE A 205 9.67 -0.39 -5.04
CA ILE A 205 9.69 -1.76 -5.55
C ILE A 205 8.63 -1.87 -6.65
N SER A 206 9.02 -2.35 -7.82
CA SER A 206 8.12 -2.55 -8.95
C SER A 206 8.27 -3.96 -9.52
N GLY A 207 7.20 -4.52 -10.08
CA GLY A 207 7.28 -5.72 -10.90
C GLY A 207 7.56 -5.37 -12.36
N ALA A 208 8.45 -6.11 -13.02
CA ALA A 208 8.77 -5.88 -14.42
C ALA A 208 7.58 -6.09 -15.36
N HIS A 209 6.61 -6.89 -14.93
CA HIS A 209 5.39 -7.24 -15.66
C HIS A 209 4.12 -6.61 -15.07
N ASP A 210 4.26 -5.55 -14.26
CA ASP A 210 3.12 -4.80 -13.77
C ASP A 210 2.33 -4.19 -14.94
N ARG A 211 1.04 -4.51 -15.00
CA ARG A 211 0.13 -4.06 -16.06
C ARG A 211 -0.73 -2.89 -15.64
N LEU A 212 -0.87 -2.66 -14.32
CA LEU A 212 -1.56 -1.51 -13.76
C LEU A 212 -0.65 -0.27 -13.79
N PHE A 213 0.57 -0.42 -13.28
CA PHE A 213 1.57 0.65 -13.29
C PHE A 213 2.89 0.12 -13.87
N PRO A 214 3.01 0.02 -15.20
CA PRO A 214 4.19 -0.53 -15.87
C PRO A 214 5.49 0.14 -15.47
N SER A 215 6.63 -0.52 -15.71
CA SER A 215 7.97 -0.10 -15.27
C SER A 215 8.29 1.40 -15.41
N PRO A 216 7.85 2.13 -16.45
CA PRO A 216 8.06 3.58 -16.53
C PRO A 216 7.47 4.37 -15.36
N TYR A 217 6.44 3.84 -14.68
CA TYR A 217 5.90 4.48 -13.47
C TYR A 217 6.90 4.41 -12.31
N GLY A 218 7.50 3.24 -12.05
CA GLY A 218 8.54 3.09 -11.04
C GLY A 218 9.75 4.02 -11.29
N GLU A 219 10.17 4.13 -12.55
CA GLU A 219 11.25 5.04 -12.96
C GLU A 219 10.88 6.50 -12.70
N GLU A 220 9.64 6.90 -13.01
CA GLU A 220 9.19 8.27 -12.79
C GLU A 220 9.06 8.59 -11.28
N TRP A 221 8.57 7.66 -10.48
CA TRP A 221 8.57 7.80 -9.02
C TRP A 221 9.98 8.00 -8.48
N ASN A 222 10.96 7.18 -8.93
CA ASN A 222 12.35 7.28 -8.53
C ASN A 222 12.99 8.61 -8.93
N LYS A 223 12.63 9.15 -10.07
CA LYS A 223 13.10 10.46 -10.54
C LYS A 223 12.52 11.62 -9.72
N LEU A 224 11.27 11.50 -9.27
CA LEU A 224 10.55 12.57 -8.56
C LEU A 224 10.86 12.63 -7.07
N ILE A 225 11.34 11.54 -6.45
CA ILE A 225 11.71 11.48 -5.04
C ILE A 225 13.25 11.49 -4.94
N PRO A 226 13.87 12.60 -4.51
CA PRO A 226 15.33 12.71 -4.44
C PRO A 226 15.94 11.67 -3.50
N GLY A 227 16.98 10.98 -3.97
CA GLY A 227 17.69 9.97 -3.16
C GLY A 227 16.94 8.65 -2.97
N SER A 228 15.78 8.46 -3.60
CA SER A 228 15.10 7.18 -3.61
C SER A 228 15.87 6.12 -4.39
N ARG A 229 15.62 4.84 -4.06
CA ARG A 229 16.17 3.68 -4.74
C ARG A 229 15.05 2.89 -5.38
N LEU A 230 15.20 2.52 -6.64
CA LEU A 230 14.27 1.65 -7.37
C LEU A 230 14.84 0.23 -7.48
N GLU A 231 14.02 -0.74 -7.09
CA GLU A 231 14.26 -2.17 -7.32
C GLU A 231 13.13 -2.74 -8.18
N VAL A 232 13.51 -3.49 -9.22
CA VAL A 232 12.55 -4.10 -10.14
C VAL A 232 12.67 -5.63 -10.04
N LEU A 233 11.59 -6.29 -9.65
CA LEU A 233 11.50 -7.75 -9.58
C LEU A 233 11.09 -8.30 -10.96
N ALA A 234 12.00 -9.08 -11.58
CA ALA A 234 11.92 -9.46 -12.99
C ALA A 234 10.67 -10.28 -13.35
N ASP A 235 10.29 -11.23 -12.49
CA ASP A 235 9.20 -12.17 -12.74
C ASP A 235 7.93 -11.83 -11.92
N CYS A 236 7.65 -10.55 -11.71
CA CYS A 236 6.54 -10.09 -10.89
C CYS A 236 5.65 -9.10 -11.65
N GLY A 237 4.34 -9.18 -11.34
CA GLY A 237 3.33 -8.21 -11.71
C GLY A 237 3.19 -7.08 -10.67
N HIS A 238 1.94 -6.63 -10.48
CA HIS A 238 1.58 -5.52 -9.59
C HIS A 238 1.72 -5.85 -8.10
N ALA A 239 1.62 -7.13 -7.72
CA ALA A 239 1.66 -7.56 -6.32
C ALA A 239 2.93 -8.36 -5.98
N PRO A 240 4.14 -7.78 -6.08
CA PRO A 240 5.40 -8.51 -5.86
C PRO A 240 5.51 -9.10 -4.45
N GLN A 241 4.87 -8.51 -3.44
CA GLN A 241 4.79 -9.03 -2.08
C GLN A 241 4.01 -10.36 -1.98
N LEU A 242 3.13 -10.65 -2.92
CA LEU A 242 2.36 -11.89 -3.01
C LEU A 242 3.00 -12.88 -3.99
N GLU A 243 3.59 -12.39 -5.07
CA GLU A 243 4.13 -13.21 -6.14
C GLU A 243 5.55 -13.71 -5.84
N ALA A 244 6.38 -12.87 -5.23
CA ALA A 244 7.77 -13.18 -4.84
C ALA A 244 8.07 -12.75 -3.39
N PRO A 245 7.36 -13.30 -2.38
CA PRO A 245 7.42 -12.83 -1.00
C PRO A 245 8.83 -12.88 -0.39
N ASP A 246 9.66 -13.86 -0.77
CA ASP A 246 11.04 -13.99 -0.28
C ASP A 246 11.94 -12.87 -0.80
N ALA A 247 11.87 -12.61 -2.10
CA ALA A 247 12.63 -11.53 -2.72
C ALA A 247 12.16 -10.17 -2.19
N PHE A 248 10.83 -9.97 -2.09
CA PHE A 248 10.24 -8.74 -1.57
C PHE A 248 10.70 -8.44 -0.13
N THR A 249 10.54 -9.40 0.78
CA THR A 249 10.95 -9.20 2.19
C THR A 249 12.46 -9.05 2.34
N GLY A 250 13.25 -9.75 1.51
CA GLY A 250 14.71 -9.58 1.46
C GLY A 250 15.15 -8.17 1.07
N LEU A 251 14.44 -7.52 0.12
CA LEU A 251 14.68 -6.11 -0.23
C LEU A 251 14.34 -5.18 0.94
N VAL A 252 13.20 -5.41 1.60
CA VAL A 252 12.78 -4.64 2.79
C VAL A 252 13.80 -4.75 3.91
N ASP A 253 14.24 -5.95 4.25
CA ASP A 253 15.23 -6.18 5.31
C ASP A 253 16.59 -5.56 4.98
N THR A 254 17.04 -5.67 3.73
CA THR A 254 18.27 -5.04 3.26
C THR A 254 18.20 -3.52 3.39
N PHE A 255 17.11 -2.92 2.92
CA PHE A 255 16.89 -1.49 3.01
C PHE A 255 16.93 -0.99 4.45
N HIS A 256 16.18 -1.64 5.35
CA HIS A 256 16.16 -1.28 6.76
C HIS A 256 17.47 -1.55 7.52
N SER A 257 18.32 -2.45 7.03
CA SER A 257 19.64 -2.72 7.62
C SER A 257 20.64 -1.62 7.30
N ILE A 258 20.60 -1.08 6.09
CA ILE A 258 21.47 0.03 5.64
C ILE A 258 21.17 1.30 6.46
N GLU A 259 19.90 1.59 6.74
CA GLU A 259 19.49 2.75 7.54
C GLU A 259 20.02 2.70 8.97
N ARG A 260 20.10 1.50 9.59
CA ARG A 260 20.64 1.33 10.95
C ARG A 260 22.13 1.67 11.06
N VAL A 261 22.88 1.63 9.96
CA VAL A 261 24.32 1.92 9.93
C VAL A 261 24.56 3.40 9.65
N ALA A 262 23.61 4.11 9.06
CA ALA A 262 23.70 5.51 8.69
C ALA A 262 23.15 6.48 9.77
N SER A 263 22.42 5.95 10.77
CA SER A 263 21.88 6.69 11.94
C SER A 263 22.77 6.52 13.16
#